data_f17258b7d7566cca94de7738956681ef
#
_entry.id   f17258b7d7566cca94de7738956681ef
#
_cell.length_a   1.000
_cell.length_b   1.000
_cell.length_c   1.000
_cell.angle_alpha   90.00
_cell.angle_beta   90.00
_cell.angle_gamma   90.00
#
_symmetry.space_group_name_H-M   'P 1'
#
loop_
_entity.id
_entity.type
_entity.pdbx_description
1 polymer ?
#
loop_
_entity_poly.entity_id
_entity_poly.type
_entity_poly.pdbx_seq_one_letter_code
_entity_poly.pdbx_strand_id
1 'polypeptide(L)'
;MQTASFKLIEAEMDFVSKSALTKSFQQRLPGSRSRLLCNPQITIFEEYLETGNLESYCYQVEVSSPITIRFEICSPQTHLLYHLTGRAPIHYSQPQVNAEFIFRPQHGAFFYAPETIIALKFEPGKYHIQGFTLPLDLLQIGGVPGFEYLSSLIAAHKGRLAQYRVSLDFDAMEQTRQLFTELSKELSKKPLIPKSVILRKIQDLLLLSKNKMLKAQGLLSHQDHLALQARELISKRIAETEDRVLIRDVAAILHIEKDQLNKYHKQRYGETLSQFLNRALTDKAKRLLERGLPVQIVSDRCGFGQISSFTRFFKNEIGLSPKTFQQLAVIPKNRR
;
A
#
# COMPACT_ATOMS: atom_id res chain seq x y z
N MET A 1 -19.86 14.38 8.39
CA MET A 1 -18.74 14.50 9.35
C MET A 1 -17.54 13.85 8.71
N GLN A 2 -16.55 14.63 8.32
CA GLN A 2 -15.27 14.11 7.84
C GLN A 2 -14.57 13.42 9.02
N THR A 3 -14.49 12.12 8.96
CA THR A 3 -13.73 11.30 9.89
C THR A 3 -12.59 10.69 9.09
N ALA A 4 -11.37 10.78 9.58
CA ALA A 4 -10.16 10.21 9.02
C ALA A 4 -10.00 10.31 7.48
N SER A 5 -8.78 10.29 7.02
CA SER A 5 -8.42 10.27 5.58
C SER A 5 -8.97 9.05 4.84
N PHE A 6 -9.44 8.07 5.58
CA PHE A 6 -10.03 6.82 5.08
C PHE A 6 -11.52 6.77 5.42
N LYS A 7 -12.35 6.60 4.41
CA LYS A 7 -13.79 6.42 4.57
C LYS A 7 -14.18 5.02 4.11
N LEU A 8 -14.80 4.26 4.99
CA LEU A 8 -15.36 2.96 4.63
C LEU A 8 -16.53 3.16 3.64
N ILE A 9 -16.48 2.45 2.50
CA ILE A 9 -17.46 2.63 1.41
C ILE A 9 -18.67 1.71 1.59
N GLU A 10 -18.55 0.60 2.31
CA GLU A 10 -19.56 -0.44 2.26
C GLU A 10 -20.80 -0.08 3.08
N ALA A 11 -21.94 -0.02 2.38
CA ALA A 11 -23.28 0.20 2.92
C ALA A 11 -23.78 -0.93 3.86
N GLU A 12 -22.98 -1.98 4.06
CA GLU A 12 -23.36 -3.18 4.80
C GLU A 12 -22.83 -3.21 6.25
N MET A 13 -22.27 -2.11 6.73
CA MET A 13 -21.78 -2.04 8.11
C MET A 13 -22.68 -1.17 8.99
N ASP A 14 -23.21 -1.76 10.02
CA ASP A 14 -24.05 -1.07 10.99
C ASP A 14 -23.21 -0.27 12.00
N PHE A 15 -23.70 0.92 12.32
CA PHE A 15 -23.14 1.75 13.37
C PHE A 15 -23.65 1.24 14.73
N VAL A 16 -22.74 0.73 15.57
CA VAL A 16 -23.11 0.28 16.91
C VAL A 16 -22.77 1.35 17.94
N SER A 17 -23.72 1.63 18.84
CA SER A 17 -23.52 2.62 19.91
C SER A 17 -22.39 2.19 20.86
N LYS A 18 -21.69 3.17 21.47
CA LYS A 18 -20.59 2.93 22.44
C LYS A 18 -20.97 1.99 23.60
N SER A 19 -22.25 1.91 23.98
CA SER A 19 -22.73 1.03 25.05
C SER A 19 -22.62 -0.46 24.73
N ALA A 20 -22.47 -0.82 23.45
CA ALA A 20 -22.29 -2.19 22.99
C ALA A 20 -20.80 -2.60 22.86
N LEU A 21 -19.86 -1.75 23.30
CA LEU A 21 -18.44 -2.10 23.39
C LEU A 21 -18.29 -3.36 24.24
N THR A 22 -18.08 -4.48 23.58
CA THR A 22 -17.73 -5.72 24.25
C THR A 22 -16.36 -5.54 24.92
N LYS A 23 -16.09 -6.29 25.99
CA LYS A 23 -14.82 -6.28 26.73
C LYS A 23 -13.56 -6.54 25.84
N SER A 24 -13.74 -6.83 24.56
CA SER A 24 -12.66 -7.13 23.61
C SER A 24 -11.91 -5.91 23.11
N PHE A 25 -12.54 -4.75 23.01
CA PHE A 25 -11.90 -3.54 22.48
C PHE A 25 -11.52 -2.59 23.59
N GLN A 26 -10.29 -2.11 23.54
CA GLN A 26 -9.76 -1.16 24.52
C GLN A 26 -9.40 0.15 23.81
N GLN A 27 -9.79 1.27 24.39
CA GLN A 27 -9.35 2.57 23.90
C GLN A 27 -7.82 2.66 23.98
N ARG A 28 -7.16 2.86 22.84
CA ARG A 28 -5.71 2.98 22.70
C ARG A 28 -5.24 4.41 22.53
N LEU A 29 -6.12 5.29 22.06
CA LEU A 29 -5.87 6.71 21.87
C LEU A 29 -6.83 7.52 22.78
N PRO A 30 -6.48 7.76 24.05
CA PRO A 30 -7.30 8.56 24.96
C PRO A 30 -7.54 9.97 24.39
N GLY A 31 -8.77 10.46 24.50
CA GLY A 31 -9.18 11.73 23.89
C GLY A 31 -9.52 11.67 22.41
N SER A 32 -9.39 10.49 21.78
CA SER A 32 -9.82 10.28 20.40
C SER A 32 -11.33 10.26 20.24
N ARG A 33 -11.79 10.58 19.03
CA ARG A 33 -13.13 10.19 18.57
C ARG A 33 -13.09 8.70 18.25
N SER A 34 -14.11 7.97 18.62
CA SER A 34 -14.18 6.54 18.35
C SER A 34 -15.55 6.13 17.82
N ARG A 35 -15.56 5.12 16.96
CA ARG A 35 -16.77 4.47 16.46
C ARG A 35 -16.58 2.96 16.37
N LEU A 36 -17.68 2.23 16.49
CA LEU A 36 -17.73 0.80 16.30
C LEU A 36 -18.60 0.51 15.06
N LEU A 37 -18.03 -0.22 14.12
CA LEU A 37 -18.69 -0.66 12.90
C LEU A 37 -18.71 -2.17 12.91
N CYS A 38 -19.83 -2.79 12.58
CA CYS A 38 -19.91 -4.25 12.52
C CYS A 38 -20.84 -4.75 11.41
N ASN A 39 -20.53 -5.94 10.96
CA ASN A 39 -21.44 -6.82 10.22
C ASN A 39 -21.20 -8.27 10.71
N PRO A 40 -21.89 -9.30 10.20
CA PRO A 40 -21.73 -10.68 10.67
C PRO A 40 -20.29 -11.24 10.51
N GLN A 41 -19.46 -10.69 9.62
CA GLN A 41 -18.12 -11.19 9.30
C GLN A 41 -17.00 -10.41 9.97
N ILE A 42 -17.21 -9.12 10.28
CA ILE A 42 -16.16 -8.23 10.76
C ILE A 42 -16.70 -7.21 11.77
N THR A 43 -15.93 -6.94 12.77
CA THR A 43 -16.13 -5.82 13.71
C THR A 43 -14.90 -4.95 13.70
N ILE A 44 -15.08 -3.64 13.50
CA ILE A 44 -14.00 -2.64 13.46
C ILE A 44 -14.24 -1.60 14.54
N PHE A 45 -13.34 -1.51 15.49
CA PHE A 45 -13.27 -0.39 16.42
C PHE A 45 -12.21 0.60 15.93
N GLU A 46 -12.69 1.77 15.52
CA GLU A 46 -11.85 2.85 15.00
C GLU A 46 -11.70 3.95 16.04
N GLU A 47 -10.50 4.42 16.20
CA GLU A 47 -10.15 5.60 16.99
C GLU A 47 -9.40 6.60 16.11
N TYR A 48 -9.72 7.87 16.27
CA TYR A 48 -9.15 8.96 15.49
C TYR A 48 -8.85 10.16 16.38
N LEU A 49 -7.62 10.68 16.30
CA LEU A 49 -7.16 11.85 17.05
C LEU A 49 -6.46 12.81 16.10
N GLU A 50 -6.96 14.03 16.03
CA GLU A 50 -6.35 15.11 15.25
C GLU A 50 -5.52 16.02 16.17
N THR A 51 -4.27 16.28 15.80
CA THR A 51 -3.36 17.12 16.56
C THR A 51 -2.60 18.06 15.62
N GLY A 52 -3.14 19.25 15.39
CA GLY A 52 -2.62 20.17 14.37
C GLY A 52 -2.81 19.62 12.96
N ASN A 53 -1.72 19.48 12.20
CA ASN A 53 -1.72 18.93 10.85
C ASN A 53 -1.51 17.42 10.83
N LEU A 54 -1.48 16.76 11.99
CA LEU A 54 -1.20 15.35 12.12
C LEU A 54 -2.44 14.61 12.61
N GLU A 55 -2.81 13.58 11.89
CA GLU A 55 -3.89 12.67 12.24
C GLU A 55 -3.28 11.36 12.74
N SER A 56 -3.75 10.91 13.91
CA SER A 56 -3.42 9.60 14.47
C SER A 56 -4.68 8.74 14.43
N TYR A 57 -4.56 7.51 14.00
CA TYR A 57 -5.68 6.58 13.93
C TYR A 57 -5.26 5.19 14.42
N CYS A 58 -6.22 4.49 15.01
CA CYS A 58 -6.06 3.13 15.49
C CYS A 58 -7.28 2.31 15.07
N TYR A 59 -7.03 1.15 14.49
CA TYR A 59 -8.05 0.17 14.14
C TYR A 59 -7.79 -1.12 14.91
N GLN A 60 -8.78 -1.53 15.69
CA GLN A 60 -8.85 -2.88 16.24
C GLN A 60 -9.94 -3.62 15.46
N VAL A 61 -9.56 -4.71 14.83
CA VAL A 61 -10.42 -5.45 13.89
C VAL A 61 -10.55 -6.90 14.34
N GLU A 62 -11.76 -7.39 14.43
CA GLU A 62 -12.08 -8.82 14.67
C GLU A 62 -12.81 -9.35 13.45
N VAL A 63 -12.27 -10.42 12.85
CA VAL A 63 -12.79 -11.04 11.64
C VAL A 63 -13.15 -12.49 11.94
N SER A 64 -14.38 -12.88 11.64
CA SER A 64 -14.89 -14.25 11.85
C SER A 64 -14.76 -15.14 10.62
N SER A 65 -14.86 -14.56 9.42
CA SER A 65 -14.66 -15.26 8.13
C SER A 65 -13.94 -14.33 7.14
N PRO A 66 -13.24 -14.89 6.12
CA PRO A 66 -12.50 -14.08 5.16
C PRO A 66 -13.38 -13.01 4.53
N ILE A 67 -12.88 -11.77 4.49
CA ILE A 67 -13.63 -10.62 3.97
C ILE A 67 -12.70 -9.64 3.26
N THR A 68 -13.22 -8.99 2.23
CA THR A 68 -12.59 -7.83 1.60
C THR A 68 -13.44 -6.60 1.84
N ILE A 69 -12.88 -5.58 2.45
CA ILE A 69 -13.52 -4.28 2.69
C ILE A 69 -12.86 -3.20 1.85
N ARG A 70 -13.65 -2.19 1.46
CA ARG A 70 -13.19 -1.09 0.62
C ARG A 70 -13.20 0.22 1.38
N PHE A 71 -12.12 0.98 1.21
CA PHE A 71 -11.99 2.32 1.76
C PHE A 71 -11.76 3.32 0.64
N GLU A 72 -12.43 4.44 0.74
CA GLU A 72 -12.19 5.63 -0.05
C GLU A 72 -11.13 6.49 0.66
N ILE A 73 -10.07 6.84 -0.04
CA ILE A 73 -9.08 7.82 0.38
C ILE A 73 -9.48 9.15 -0.24
N CYS A 74 -9.89 10.10 0.62
CA CYS A 74 -10.51 11.35 0.17
C CYS A 74 -9.49 12.42 -0.25
N SER A 75 -8.22 12.27 0.12
CA SER A 75 -7.13 13.19 -0.25
C SER A 75 -5.78 12.48 -0.25
N PRO A 76 -4.85 12.88 -1.14
CA PRO A 76 -3.52 12.29 -1.18
C PRO A 76 -2.77 12.56 0.11
N GLN A 77 -2.26 11.51 0.77
CA GLN A 77 -1.53 11.63 2.03
C GLN A 77 -0.41 10.61 2.13
N THR A 78 0.61 10.95 2.92
CA THR A 78 1.65 10.00 3.32
C THR A 78 1.38 9.57 4.75
N HIS A 79 1.52 8.29 5.01
CA HIS A 79 1.28 7.66 6.30
C HIS A 79 2.52 6.92 6.79
N LEU A 80 2.69 6.86 8.10
CA LEU A 80 3.47 5.84 8.77
C LEU A 80 2.48 4.87 9.39
N LEU A 81 2.50 3.63 8.94
CA LEU A 81 1.51 2.61 9.27
C LEU A 81 2.18 1.44 9.98
N TYR A 82 1.54 0.89 11.00
CA TYR A 82 2.00 -0.27 11.76
C TYR A 82 0.91 -1.32 11.87
N HIS A 83 1.24 -2.56 11.53
CA HIS A 83 0.44 -3.74 11.84
C HIS A 83 1.01 -4.39 13.10
N LEU A 84 0.54 -3.92 14.26
CA LEU A 84 1.13 -4.26 15.57
C LEU A 84 0.85 -5.71 15.98
N THR A 85 -0.36 -6.18 15.76
CA THR A 85 -0.76 -7.57 16.01
C THR A 85 -1.70 -8.10 14.94
N GLY A 86 -1.59 -9.37 14.62
CA GLY A 86 -2.44 -10.09 13.67
C GLY A 86 -1.93 -11.52 13.50
N ARG A 87 -2.80 -12.45 13.09
CA ARG A 87 -2.40 -13.82 12.75
C ARG A 87 -1.93 -13.94 11.31
N ALA A 88 -2.50 -13.14 10.42
CA ALA A 88 -2.25 -13.18 9.00
C ALA A 88 -1.87 -11.78 8.47
N PRO A 89 -1.19 -11.69 7.34
CA PRO A 89 -0.97 -10.44 6.67
C PRO A 89 -2.29 -9.84 6.16
N ILE A 90 -2.32 -8.52 6.01
CA ILE A 90 -3.40 -7.78 5.37
C ILE A 90 -2.99 -7.51 3.94
N HIS A 91 -3.83 -7.90 2.98
CA HIS A 91 -3.60 -7.64 1.57
C HIS A 91 -4.27 -6.33 1.18
N TYR A 92 -3.45 -5.35 0.82
CA TYR A 92 -3.87 -4.08 0.25
C TYR A 92 -3.87 -4.19 -1.25
N SER A 93 -4.93 -3.77 -1.90
CA SER A 93 -4.98 -3.65 -3.35
C SER A 93 -5.62 -2.32 -3.78
N GLN A 94 -5.14 -1.80 -4.89
CA GLN A 94 -5.73 -0.65 -5.58
C GLN A 94 -6.22 -1.14 -6.95
N PRO A 95 -7.50 -1.53 -7.06
CA PRO A 95 -8.01 -2.21 -8.25
C PRO A 95 -7.85 -1.40 -9.54
N GLN A 96 -7.94 -0.06 -9.46
CA GLN A 96 -7.89 0.83 -10.62
C GLN A 96 -6.54 0.80 -11.35
N VAL A 97 -5.46 0.45 -10.65
CA VAL A 97 -4.09 0.43 -11.21
C VAL A 97 -3.41 -0.93 -11.03
N ASN A 98 -4.18 -1.94 -10.61
CA ASN A 98 -3.71 -3.30 -10.35
C ASN A 98 -2.42 -3.33 -9.50
N ALA A 99 -2.42 -2.55 -8.42
CA ALA A 99 -1.31 -2.50 -7.49
C ALA A 99 -1.68 -3.21 -6.19
N GLU A 100 -0.77 -4.03 -5.68
CA GLU A 100 -0.94 -4.83 -4.48
C GLU A 100 0.22 -4.66 -3.52
N PHE A 101 -0.08 -4.70 -2.23
CA PHE A 101 0.88 -4.66 -1.15
C PHE A 101 0.44 -5.59 -0.02
N ILE A 102 1.38 -6.35 0.53
CA ILE A 102 1.13 -7.26 1.65
C ILE A 102 1.70 -6.64 2.92
N PHE A 103 0.84 -6.36 3.88
CA PHE A 103 1.22 -5.78 5.16
C PHE A 103 1.30 -6.85 6.24
N ARG A 104 2.53 -7.23 6.59
CA ARG A 104 2.83 -8.33 7.50
C ARG A 104 2.56 -7.95 8.95
N PRO A 105 2.12 -8.90 9.82
CA PRO A 105 2.05 -8.68 11.25
C PRO A 105 3.40 -8.26 11.85
N GLN A 106 3.37 -7.41 12.87
CA GLN A 106 4.55 -6.89 13.57
C GLN A 106 5.51 -6.10 12.67
N HIS A 107 4.98 -5.48 11.61
CA HIS A 107 5.74 -4.63 10.70
C HIS A 107 5.13 -3.23 10.62
N GLY A 108 5.97 -2.28 10.25
CA GLY A 108 5.59 -0.93 9.87
C GLY A 108 6.08 -0.61 8.47
N ALA A 109 5.43 0.34 7.82
CA ALA A 109 5.83 0.86 6.52
C ALA A 109 5.42 2.32 6.38
N PHE A 110 6.17 3.08 5.60
CA PHE A 110 5.72 4.36 5.07
C PHE A 110 4.90 4.11 3.81
N PHE A 111 3.79 4.77 3.71
CA PHE A 111 2.81 4.53 2.66
C PHE A 111 2.27 5.86 2.12
N TYR A 112 2.44 6.11 0.82
CA TYR A 112 1.72 7.18 0.13
C TYR A 112 0.41 6.63 -0.43
N ALA A 113 -0.68 7.21 -0.01
CA ALA A 113 -2.02 6.90 -0.47
C ALA A 113 -2.53 8.02 -1.38
N PRO A 114 -2.80 7.76 -2.68
CA PRO A 114 -3.47 8.72 -3.55
C PRO A 114 -4.97 8.82 -3.21
N GLU A 115 -5.64 9.83 -3.72
CA GLU A 115 -7.11 9.87 -3.74
C GLU A 115 -7.64 8.74 -4.62
N THR A 116 -8.22 7.72 -4.00
CA THR A 116 -8.63 6.47 -4.67
C THR A 116 -9.46 5.57 -3.76
N ILE A 117 -9.93 4.47 -4.32
CA ILE A 117 -10.50 3.36 -3.56
C ILE A 117 -9.44 2.27 -3.40
N ILE A 118 -9.23 1.83 -2.17
CA ILE A 118 -8.41 0.67 -1.83
C ILE A 118 -9.29 -0.46 -1.30
N ALA A 119 -8.86 -1.69 -1.55
CA ALA A 119 -9.47 -2.88 -0.97
C ALA A 119 -8.50 -3.54 0.02
N LEU A 120 -9.00 -3.90 1.19
CA LEU A 120 -8.26 -4.60 2.23
C LEU A 120 -8.89 -5.98 2.42
N LYS A 121 -8.10 -7.03 2.17
CA LYS A 121 -8.52 -8.40 2.42
C LYS A 121 -7.98 -8.85 3.77
N PHE A 122 -8.89 -9.36 4.61
CA PHE A 122 -8.61 -9.92 5.92
C PHE A 122 -8.94 -11.40 5.95
N GLU A 123 -8.07 -12.17 6.59
CA GLU A 123 -8.35 -13.54 7.00
C GLU A 123 -8.94 -13.55 8.44
N PRO A 124 -9.58 -14.64 8.91
CA PRO A 124 -10.13 -14.70 10.26
C PRO A 124 -9.08 -14.45 11.33
N GLY A 125 -9.39 -13.57 12.29
CA GLY A 125 -8.48 -13.23 13.37
C GLY A 125 -8.71 -11.86 13.97
N LYS A 126 -7.81 -11.48 14.88
CA LYS A 126 -7.81 -10.15 15.52
C LYS A 126 -6.62 -9.37 15.02
N TYR A 127 -6.83 -8.11 14.67
CA TYR A 127 -5.81 -7.22 14.13
C TYR A 127 -5.76 -5.92 14.90
N HIS A 128 -4.57 -5.38 15.06
CA HIS A 128 -4.34 -4.06 15.61
C HIS A 128 -3.44 -3.28 14.64
N ILE A 129 -4.02 -2.26 14.05
CA ILE A 129 -3.36 -1.39 13.08
C ILE A 129 -3.32 0.01 13.69
N GLN A 130 -2.17 0.64 13.65
CA GLN A 130 -2.02 2.03 14.08
C GLN A 130 -1.25 2.83 13.06
N GLY A 131 -1.66 4.07 12.83
CA GLY A 131 -1.01 4.90 11.83
C GLY A 131 -1.09 6.39 12.16
N PHE A 132 -0.30 7.14 11.39
CA PHE A 132 -0.21 8.59 11.45
C PHE A 132 -0.16 9.14 10.04
N THR A 133 -0.89 10.21 9.75
CA THR A 133 -0.64 11.00 8.56
C THR A 133 0.63 11.82 8.77
N LEU A 134 1.45 11.90 7.74
CA LEU A 134 2.71 12.64 7.76
C LEU A 134 2.61 13.82 6.79
N PRO A 135 2.45 15.04 7.31
CA PRO A 135 2.54 16.24 6.48
C PRO A 135 3.89 16.32 5.76
N LEU A 136 3.91 16.82 4.55
CA LEU A 136 5.15 16.93 3.74
C LEU A 136 6.22 17.78 4.39
N ASP A 137 5.83 18.83 5.11
CA ASP A 137 6.73 19.68 5.88
C ASP A 137 7.46 18.89 6.97
N LEU A 138 6.76 17.97 7.65
CA LEU A 138 7.39 17.09 8.66
C LEU A 138 8.44 16.16 8.04
N LEU A 139 8.21 15.69 6.82
CA LEU A 139 9.16 14.83 6.08
C LEU A 139 10.30 15.63 5.44
N GLN A 140 10.14 16.96 5.30
CA GLN A 140 11.11 17.86 4.69
C GLN A 140 11.86 18.73 5.71
N ILE A 141 11.36 18.83 6.96
CA ILE A 141 11.97 19.67 7.99
C ILE A 141 13.38 19.17 8.28
N GLY A 142 14.26 20.01 7.79
CA GLY A 142 15.60 20.15 8.31
C GLY A 142 16.59 19.16 7.83
N GLY A 143 16.81 19.01 6.52
CA GLY A 143 18.07 18.45 6.05
C GLY A 143 18.59 17.26 6.88
N VAL A 144 17.67 16.52 7.56
CA VAL A 144 18.05 15.36 8.35
C VAL A 144 18.51 14.31 7.37
N PRO A 145 19.82 14.06 7.24
CA PRO A 145 20.33 13.01 6.39
C PRO A 145 19.61 11.71 6.73
N GLY A 146 19.18 10.96 5.71
CA GLY A 146 18.62 9.63 5.90
C GLY A 146 17.10 9.50 5.71
N PHE A 147 16.42 10.45 5.09
CA PHE A 147 15.08 10.28 4.53
C PHE A 147 15.10 10.14 3.00
N GLU A 148 16.28 9.99 2.40
CA GLU A 148 16.44 9.79 0.94
C GLU A 148 15.66 8.56 0.46
N TYR A 149 15.53 7.54 1.31
CA TYR A 149 14.73 6.35 1.02
C TYR A 149 13.22 6.62 0.89
N LEU A 150 12.73 7.77 1.37
CA LEU A 150 11.35 8.23 1.19
C LEU A 150 11.19 9.17 -0.01
N SER A 151 12.27 9.44 -0.76
CA SER A 151 12.24 10.37 -1.90
C SER A 151 11.15 10.02 -2.92
N SER A 152 10.94 8.73 -3.20
CA SER A 152 9.88 8.26 -4.11
C SER A 152 8.48 8.50 -3.56
N LEU A 153 8.26 8.36 -2.25
CA LEU A 153 6.98 8.66 -1.59
C LEU A 153 6.72 10.16 -1.56
N ILE A 154 7.75 10.95 -1.22
CA ILE A 154 7.67 12.41 -1.18
C ILE A 154 7.38 12.96 -2.59
N ALA A 155 8.06 12.44 -3.61
CA ALA A 155 7.81 12.80 -5.00
C ALA A 155 6.39 12.41 -5.44
N ALA A 156 5.92 11.22 -5.06
CA ALA A 156 4.57 10.75 -5.34
C ALA A 156 3.51 11.67 -4.70
N HIS A 157 3.71 12.07 -3.45
CA HIS A 157 2.82 12.98 -2.75
C HIS A 157 2.81 14.38 -3.39
N LYS A 158 3.99 14.95 -3.68
CA LYS A 158 4.10 16.25 -4.36
C LYS A 158 3.48 16.24 -5.75
N GLY A 159 3.70 15.16 -6.51
CA GLY A 159 3.17 14.97 -7.85
C GLY A 159 1.72 14.45 -7.89
N ARG A 160 1.08 14.22 -6.75
CA ARG A 160 -0.27 13.63 -6.64
C ARG A 160 -0.44 12.42 -7.55
N LEU A 161 0.52 11.49 -7.49
CA LEU A 161 0.46 10.29 -8.34
C LEU A 161 -0.79 9.48 -8.06
N ALA A 162 -1.41 8.93 -9.12
CA ALA A 162 -2.63 8.12 -9.00
C ALA A 162 -2.39 6.71 -8.42
N GLN A 163 -1.12 6.30 -8.29
CA GLN A 163 -0.75 4.99 -7.76
C GLN A 163 -0.08 5.14 -6.40
N TYR A 164 -0.47 4.30 -5.43
CA TYR A 164 0.19 4.27 -4.13
C TYR A 164 1.68 3.93 -4.23
N ARG A 165 2.43 4.34 -3.23
CA ARG A 165 3.83 3.95 -3.01
C ARG A 165 4.01 3.46 -1.58
N VAL A 166 4.79 2.41 -1.44
CA VAL A 166 5.11 1.83 -0.12
C VAL A 166 6.62 1.73 0.00
N SER A 167 7.13 2.06 1.18
CA SER A 167 8.53 1.81 1.52
C SER A 167 8.78 0.32 1.72
N LEU A 168 10.04 -0.04 1.93
CA LEU A 168 10.33 -1.33 2.55
C LEU A 168 9.67 -1.37 3.93
N ASP A 169 9.09 -2.52 4.27
CA ASP A 169 8.59 -2.75 5.60
C ASP A 169 9.76 -3.03 6.58
N PHE A 170 9.56 -2.65 7.82
CA PHE A 170 10.51 -2.83 8.91
C PHE A 170 9.79 -3.43 10.13
N ASP A 171 10.55 -4.10 11.00
CA ASP A 171 9.97 -4.69 12.19
C ASP A 171 9.36 -3.64 13.14
N ALA A 172 8.20 -3.92 13.71
CA ALA A 172 7.48 -3.08 14.68
C ALA A 172 7.32 -3.82 16.02
N MET A 173 8.40 -4.43 16.51
CA MET A 173 8.39 -5.25 17.72
C MET A 173 8.46 -4.40 19.00
N GLU A 174 9.22 -4.86 19.99
CA GLU A 174 9.17 -4.38 21.38
C GLU A 174 9.32 -2.87 21.55
N GLN A 175 10.36 -2.26 20.95
CA GLN A 175 10.61 -0.82 21.10
C GLN A 175 9.47 0.05 20.56
N THR A 176 8.88 -0.37 19.41
CA THR A 176 7.74 0.32 18.81
C THR A 176 6.51 0.23 19.73
N ARG A 177 6.23 -0.96 20.28
CA ARG A 177 5.13 -1.18 21.22
C ARG A 177 5.31 -0.38 22.51
N GLN A 178 6.55 -0.29 22.99
CA GLN A 178 6.86 0.52 24.17
C GLN A 178 6.56 2.00 23.94
N LEU A 179 7.00 2.57 22.80
CA LEU A 179 6.70 3.96 22.46
C LEU A 179 5.19 4.22 22.33
N PHE A 180 4.42 3.27 21.73
CA PHE A 180 2.95 3.39 21.70
C PHE A 180 2.34 3.31 23.08
N THR A 181 2.85 2.45 23.96
CA THR A 181 2.38 2.34 25.34
C THR A 181 2.66 3.62 26.13
N GLU A 182 3.83 4.20 25.95
CA GLU A 182 4.19 5.48 26.55
C GLU A 182 3.31 6.63 26.02
N LEU A 183 3.09 6.69 24.70
CA LEU A 183 2.18 7.66 24.08
C LEU A 183 0.77 7.54 24.66
N SER A 184 0.24 6.32 24.78
CA SER A 184 -1.08 6.07 25.37
C SER A 184 -1.15 6.47 26.83
N LYS A 185 -0.11 6.19 27.62
CA LYS A 185 -0.02 6.62 29.03
C LYS A 185 0.02 8.14 29.18
N GLU A 186 0.79 8.81 28.34
CA GLU A 186 0.81 10.29 28.36
C GLU A 186 -0.56 10.86 28.00
N LEU A 187 -1.20 10.32 26.96
CA LEU A 187 -2.53 10.72 26.53
C LEU A 187 -3.61 10.48 27.61
N SER A 188 -3.42 9.52 28.52
CA SER A 188 -4.38 9.19 29.58
C SER A 188 -4.29 10.11 30.80
N LYS A 189 -3.17 10.79 31.02
CA LYS A 189 -2.89 11.51 32.26
C LYS A 189 -3.60 12.87 32.43
N LYS A 190 -4.03 13.51 31.33
CA LYS A 190 -4.61 14.86 31.38
C LYS A 190 -5.64 15.10 30.29
N PRO A 191 -6.71 15.86 30.57
CA PRO A 191 -7.68 16.27 29.54
C PRO A 191 -7.10 17.24 28.49
N LEU A 192 -5.95 17.85 28.72
CA LEU A 192 -5.27 18.80 27.83
C LEU A 192 -3.78 18.51 27.82
N ILE A 193 -3.35 17.62 26.94
CA ILE A 193 -1.93 17.40 26.71
C ILE A 193 -1.42 18.47 25.74
N PRO A 194 -0.29 19.12 26.02
CA PRO A 194 0.34 20.00 25.05
C PRO A 194 0.61 19.25 23.74
N LYS A 195 0.18 19.83 22.62
CA LYS A 195 0.43 19.28 21.27
C LYS A 195 1.90 18.90 21.06
N SER A 196 2.82 19.65 21.70
CA SER A 196 4.26 19.41 21.66
C SER A 196 4.68 18.03 22.20
N VAL A 197 3.99 17.51 23.21
CA VAL A 197 4.30 16.18 23.80
C VAL A 197 3.94 15.08 22.82
N ILE A 198 2.78 15.17 22.19
CA ILE A 198 2.32 14.21 21.18
C ILE A 198 3.26 14.24 19.96
N LEU A 199 3.57 15.43 19.45
CA LEU A 199 4.48 15.61 18.35
C LEU A 199 5.87 15.03 18.64
N ARG A 200 6.40 15.22 19.85
CA ARG A 200 7.69 14.65 20.26
C ARG A 200 7.66 13.12 20.22
N LYS A 201 6.61 12.47 20.75
CA LYS A 201 6.49 11.00 20.72
C LYS A 201 6.36 10.46 19.31
N ILE A 202 5.69 11.20 18.43
CA ILE A 202 5.63 10.84 17.00
C ILE A 202 6.98 11.02 16.33
N GLN A 203 7.72 12.06 16.65
CA GLN A 203 9.12 12.23 16.19
C GLN A 203 10.02 11.08 16.65
N ASP A 204 9.86 10.62 17.91
CA ASP A 204 10.59 9.45 18.41
C ASP A 204 10.25 8.18 17.61
N LEU A 205 8.97 7.96 17.27
CA LEU A 205 8.53 6.86 16.41
C LEU A 205 9.09 6.98 14.98
N LEU A 206 9.09 8.18 14.40
CA LEU A 206 9.68 8.45 13.09
C LEU A 206 11.17 8.14 13.08
N LEU A 207 11.90 8.60 14.10
CA LEU A 207 13.34 8.34 14.22
C LEU A 207 13.64 6.86 14.41
N LEU A 208 12.86 6.17 15.24
CA LEU A 208 12.98 4.71 15.42
C LEU A 208 12.72 3.98 14.11
N SER A 209 11.69 4.34 13.37
CA SER A 209 11.33 3.73 12.08
C SER A 209 12.41 3.97 11.03
N LYS A 210 12.98 5.20 10.99
CA LYS A 210 14.15 5.52 10.19
C LYS A 210 15.32 4.59 10.49
N ASN A 211 15.70 4.48 11.77
CA ASN A 211 16.84 3.65 12.18
C ASN A 211 16.63 2.17 11.82
N LYS A 212 15.41 1.66 11.99
CA LYS A 212 15.06 0.29 11.61
C LYS A 212 15.11 0.07 10.10
N MET A 213 14.62 1.03 9.33
CA MET A 213 14.74 0.95 7.87
C MET A 213 16.18 1.01 7.38
N LEU A 214 17.00 1.91 7.92
CA LEU A 214 18.43 1.97 7.59
C LEU A 214 19.14 0.66 7.93
N LYS A 215 18.80 0.07 9.09
CA LYS A 215 19.31 -1.24 9.50
C LYS A 215 18.81 -2.36 8.58
N ALA A 216 17.54 -2.35 8.19
CA ALA A 216 16.97 -3.29 7.25
C ALA A 216 17.56 -3.16 5.84
N GLN A 217 17.91 -1.96 5.41
CA GLN A 217 18.64 -1.72 4.17
C GLN A 217 20.07 -2.31 4.21
N GLY A 218 20.73 -2.25 5.36
CA GLY A 218 22.03 -2.92 5.57
C GLY A 218 21.93 -4.44 5.70
N LEU A 219 20.75 -4.94 6.10
CA LEU A 219 20.42 -6.38 6.21
C LEU A 219 19.73 -6.92 4.96
N LEU A 220 19.16 -6.08 4.10
CA LEU A 220 18.82 -6.50 2.75
C LEU A 220 20.12 -6.89 2.08
N SER A 221 20.23 -8.17 1.77
CA SER A 221 21.35 -8.62 0.97
C SER A 221 21.40 -7.73 -0.27
N HIS A 222 22.58 -7.43 -0.77
CA HIS A 222 22.76 -6.75 -2.05
C HIS A 222 21.84 -7.30 -3.15
N GLN A 223 21.56 -8.61 -3.07
CA GLN A 223 20.66 -9.37 -3.93
C GLN A 223 19.20 -8.90 -3.86
N ASP A 224 18.68 -8.69 -2.65
CA ASP A 224 17.30 -8.21 -2.45
C ASP A 224 17.10 -6.78 -2.93
N HIS A 225 18.12 -5.95 -2.74
CA HIS A 225 18.12 -4.57 -3.22
C HIS A 225 18.07 -4.51 -4.75
N LEU A 226 18.90 -5.32 -5.42
CA LEU A 226 18.89 -5.44 -6.88
C LEU A 226 17.56 -5.97 -7.41
N ALA A 227 16.96 -6.96 -6.76
CA ALA A 227 15.65 -7.50 -7.14
C ALA A 227 14.53 -6.43 -7.03
N LEU A 228 14.58 -5.59 -5.99
CA LEU A 228 13.64 -4.48 -5.80
C LEU A 228 13.82 -3.41 -6.88
N GLN A 229 15.04 -2.94 -7.10
CA GLN A 229 15.36 -1.95 -8.13
C GLN A 229 14.96 -2.42 -9.54
N ALA A 230 15.13 -3.71 -9.83
CA ALA A 230 14.70 -4.27 -11.10
C ALA A 230 13.18 -4.13 -11.32
N ARG A 231 12.37 -4.41 -10.30
CA ARG A 231 10.91 -4.22 -10.39
C ARG A 231 10.52 -2.78 -10.61
N GLU A 232 11.14 -1.86 -9.87
CA GLU A 232 10.87 -0.42 -10.01
C GLU A 232 11.22 0.08 -11.42
N LEU A 233 12.38 -0.31 -11.95
CA LEU A 233 12.80 0.05 -13.32
C LEU A 233 11.85 -0.50 -14.37
N ILE A 234 11.44 -1.77 -14.28
CA ILE A 234 10.47 -2.38 -15.19
C ILE A 234 9.14 -1.65 -15.13
N SER A 235 8.61 -1.44 -13.94
CA SER A 235 7.31 -0.76 -13.74
C SER A 235 7.33 0.66 -14.29
N LYS A 236 8.41 1.40 -14.03
CA LYS A 236 8.62 2.77 -14.54
C LYS A 236 8.66 2.77 -16.07
N ARG A 237 9.48 1.92 -16.69
CA ARG A 237 9.58 1.84 -18.15
C ARG A 237 8.26 1.46 -18.81
N ILE A 238 7.53 0.47 -18.26
CA ILE A 238 6.20 0.11 -18.79
C ILE A 238 5.22 1.29 -18.75
N ALA A 239 5.31 2.14 -17.72
CA ALA A 239 4.44 3.30 -17.57
C ALA A 239 4.82 4.46 -18.51
N GLU A 240 6.13 4.72 -18.68
CA GLU A 240 6.66 5.93 -19.32
C GLU A 240 6.97 5.74 -20.79
N THR A 241 7.22 4.50 -21.25
CA THR A 241 7.64 4.25 -22.64
C THR A 241 6.67 3.33 -23.38
N GLU A 242 6.64 3.48 -24.71
CA GLU A 242 5.99 2.55 -25.64
C GLU A 242 7.00 1.53 -26.18
N ASP A 243 8.27 1.63 -25.76
CA ASP A 243 9.32 0.72 -26.18
C ASP A 243 9.23 -0.62 -25.44
N ARG A 244 9.78 -1.65 -26.09
CA ARG A 244 9.87 -2.98 -25.50
C ARG A 244 10.84 -2.99 -24.33
N VAL A 245 10.34 -3.26 -23.13
CA VAL A 245 11.18 -3.46 -21.95
C VAL A 245 11.89 -4.81 -22.03
N LEU A 246 13.21 -4.81 -21.98
CA LEU A 246 14.02 -6.02 -21.99
C LEU A 246 14.74 -6.18 -20.66
N ILE A 247 14.68 -7.39 -20.10
CA ILE A 247 15.32 -7.68 -18.80
C ILE A 247 16.85 -7.51 -18.88
N ARG A 248 17.45 -7.79 -20.04
CA ARG A 248 18.89 -7.56 -20.25
C ARG A 248 19.30 -6.10 -20.06
N ASP A 249 18.44 -5.16 -20.49
CA ASP A 249 18.73 -3.72 -20.36
C ASP A 249 18.57 -3.26 -18.90
N VAL A 250 17.61 -3.85 -18.17
CA VAL A 250 17.47 -3.64 -16.73
C VAL A 250 18.68 -4.20 -15.99
N ALA A 251 19.13 -5.40 -16.35
CA ALA A 251 20.31 -6.03 -15.76
C ALA A 251 21.60 -5.21 -16.03
N ALA A 252 21.75 -4.68 -17.25
CA ALA A 252 22.87 -3.81 -17.62
C ALA A 252 22.89 -2.51 -16.81
N ILE A 253 21.71 -1.87 -16.58
CA ILE A 253 21.61 -0.66 -15.73
C ILE A 253 22.02 -0.96 -14.29
N LEU A 254 21.69 -2.16 -13.80
CA LEU A 254 22.03 -2.58 -12.43
C LEU A 254 23.42 -3.22 -12.32
N HIS A 255 24.20 -3.24 -13.41
CA HIS A 255 25.55 -3.84 -13.48
C HIS A 255 25.59 -5.28 -12.96
N ILE A 256 24.64 -6.11 -13.36
CA ILE A 256 24.51 -7.51 -12.95
C ILE A 256 24.13 -8.40 -14.14
N GLU A 257 24.54 -9.66 -14.09
CA GLU A 257 24.12 -10.66 -15.07
C GLU A 257 22.60 -10.95 -14.97
N LYS A 258 21.96 -11.06 -16.15
CA LYS A 258 20.49 -11.25 -16.26
C LYS A 258 20.00 -12.47 -15.48
N ASP A 259 20.72 -13.58 -15.55
CA ASP A 259 20.31 -14.85 -14.91
C ASP A 259 20.46 -14.77 -13.39
N GLN A 260 21.48 -14.07 -12.91
CA GLN A 260 21.67 -13.82 -11.51
C GLN A 260 20.58 -12.90 -10.95
N LEU A 261 20.22 -11.84 -11.68
CA LEU A 261 19.10 -10.95 -11.33
C LEU A 261 17.77 -11.70 -11.28
N ASN A 262 17.51 -12.58 -12.25
CA ASN A 262 16.33 -13.47 -12.24
C ASN A 262 16.30 -14.39 -11.01
N LYS A 263 17.45 -14.97 -10.62
CA LYS A 263 17.58 -15.82 -9.44
C LYS A 263 17.23 -15.02 -8.19
N TYR A 264 17.79 -13.83 -8.02
CA TYR A 264 17.53 -12.96 -6.87
C TYR A 264 16.05 -12.56 -6.79
N HIS A 265 15.46 -12.19 -7.93
CA HIS A 265 14.05 -11.85 -7.99
C HIS A 265 13.15 -13.03 -7.61
N LYS A 266 13.46 -14.24 -8.13
CA LYS A 266 12.69 -15.45 -7.81
C LYS A 266 12.81 -15.83 -6.32
N GLN A 267 14.00 -15.69 -5.73
CA GLN A 267 14.20 -15.95 -4.30
C GLN A 267 13.38 -15.00 -3.43
N ARG A 268 13.31 -13.72 -3.81
CA ARG A 268 12.59 -12.71 -3.04
C ARG A 268 11.08 -12.71 -3.25
N TYR A 269 10.62 -12.90 -4.48
CA TYR A 269 9.21 -12.70 -4.88
C TYR A 269 8.49 -13.98 -5.31
N GLY A 270 9.16 -15.11 -5.38
CA GLY A 270 8.59 -16.38 -5.82
C GLY A 270 8.37 -16.49 -7.34
N GLU A 271 8.57 -15.41 -8.10
CA GLU A 271 8.42 -15.34 -9.57
C GLU A 271 9.69 -14.82 -10.24
N THR A 272 9.93 -15.18 -11.49
CA THR A 272 11.03 -14.61 -12.28
C THR A 272 10.69 -13.18 -12.75
N LEU A 273 11.73 -12.40 -13.10
CA LEU A 273 11.51 -11.07 -13.72
C LEU A 273 10.74 -11.15 -15.03
N SER A 274 10.90 -12.25 -15.80
CA SER A 274 10.12 -12.47 -17.01
C SER A 274 8.63 -12.65 -16.75
N GLN A 275 8.28 -13.41 -15.70
CA GLN A 275 6.90 -13.58 -15.27
C GLN A 275 6.31 -12.25 -14.77
N PHE A 276 7.07 -11.51 -13.98
CA PHE A 276 6.67 -10.18 -13.51
C PHE A 276 6.44 -9.21 -14.68
N LEU A 277 7.39 -9.14 -15.64
CA LEU A 277 7.28 -8.30 -16.83
C LEU A 277 6.04 -8.66 -17.67
N ASN A 278 5.84 -9.95 -17.92
CA ASN A 278 4.69 -10.43 -18.69
C ASN A 278 3.38 -10.03 -18.03
N ARG A 279 3.26 -10.24 -16.72
CA ARG A 279 2.09 -9.85 -15.93
C ARG A 279 1.84 -8.34 -16.01
N ALA A 280 2.86 -7.52 -15.81
CA ALA A 280 2.74 -6.06 -15.85
C ALA A 280 2.35 -5.53 -17.25
N LEU A 281 2.88 -6.14 -18.31
CA LEU A 281 2.48 -5.83 -19.70
C LEU A 281 1.04 -6.28 -20.00
N THR A 282 0.65 -7.44 -19.52
CA THR A 282 -0.73 -7.94 -19.66
C THR A 282 -1.72 -7.01 -18.99
N ASP A 283 -1.40 -6.52 -17.81
CA ASP A 283 -2.25 -5.58 -17.08
C ASP A 283 -2.34 -4.21 -17.78
N LYS A 284 -1.23 -3.73 -18.37
CA LYS A 284 -1.25 -2.53 -19.23
C LYS A 284 -2.17 -2.76 -20.43
N ALA A 285 -2.03 -3.89 -21.10
CA ALA A 285 -2.84 -4.24 -22.28
C ALA A 285 -4.34 -4.33 -21.95
N LYS A 286 -4.72 -5.01 -20.86
CA LYS A 286 -6.12 -5.09 -20.40
C LYS A 286 -6.73 -3.70 -20.22
N ARG A 287 -6.07 -2.83 -19.45
CA ARG A 287 -6.55 -1.45 -19.20
C ARG A 287 -6.76 -0.66 -20.52
N LEU A 288 -5.86 -0.81 -21.48
CA LEU A 288 -5.98 -0.12 -22.74
C LEU A 288 -7.13 -0.68 -23.60
N LEU A 289 -7.30 -2.02 -23.63
CA LEU A 289 -8.41 -2.68 -24.31
C LEU A 289 -9.77 -2.33 -23.68
N GLU A 290 -9.86 -2.30 -22.36
CA GLU A 290 -11.07 -1.89 -21.61
C GLU A 290 -11.49 -0.44 -21.90
N ARG A 291 -10.52 0.42 -22.20
CA ARG A 291 -10.77 1.79 -22.68
C ARG A 291 -11.20 1.88 -24.14
N GLY A 292 -11.32 0.76 -24.83
CA GLY A 292 -11.75 0.69 -26.23
C GLY A 292 -10.68 1.04 -27.27
N LEU A 293 -9.38 1.10 -26.87
CA LEU A 293 -8.34 1.40 -27.84
C LEU A 293 -8.22 0.27 -28.88
N PRO A 294 -7.98 0.58 -30.17
CA PRO A 294 -7.74 -0.40 -31.19
C PRO A 294 -6.60 -1.36 -30.82
N VAL A 295 -6.75 -2.65 -31.12
CA VAL A 295 -5.75 -3.69 -30.78
C VAL A 295 -4.35 -3.35 -31.32
N GLN A 296 -4.27 -2.72 -32.50
CA GLN A 296 -3.00 -2.24 -33.06
C GLN A 296 -2.33 -1.22 -32.12
N ILE A 297 -3.07 -0.19 -31.70
CA ILE A 297 -2.57 0.85 -30.79
C ILE A 297 -2.13 0.24 -29.45
N VAL A 298 -2.88 -0.73 -28.94
CA VAL A 298 -2.49 -1.43 -27.70
C VAL A 298 -1.21 -2.24 -27.89
N SER A 299 -1.06 -2.93 -29.03
CA SER A 299 0.17 -3.64 -29.40
C SER A 299 1.39 -2.71 -29.38
N ASP A 300 1.28 -1.56 -30.05
CA ASP A 300 2.35 -0.57 -30.15
C ASP A 300 2.71 0.01 -28.77
N ARG A 301 1.70 0.40 -27.98
CA ARG A 301 1.87 0.92 -26.61
C ARG A 301 2.42 -0.10 -25.60
N CYS A 302 2.33 -1.38 -25.92
CA CYS A 302 2.95 -2.45 -25.14
C CYS A 302 4.34 -2.85 -25.69
N GLY A 303 4.87 -2.12 -26.68
CA GLY A 303 6.20 -2.33 -27.26
C GLY A 303 6.31 -3.56 -28.16
N PHE A 304 5.22 -3.98 -28.78
CA PHE A 304 5.25 -5.07 -29.76
C PHE A 304 5.31 -4.51 -31.18
N GLY A 305 6.38 -4.81 -31.89
CA GLY A 305 6.54 -4.38 -33.31
C GLY A 305 5.59 -5.03 -34.30
N GLN A 306 4.86 -6.08 -33.87
CA GLN A 306 3.89 -6.79 -34.71
C GLN A 306 2.67 -7.21 -33.89
N ILE A 307 1.49 -6.95 -34.43
CA ILE A 307 0.19 -7.29 -33.81
C ILE A 307 0.04 -8.81 -33.59
N SER A 308 0.60 -9.62 -34.47
CA SER A 308 0.60 -11.10 -34.37
C SER A 308 1.35 -11.57 -33.12
N SER A 309 2.50 -10.97 -32.81
CA SER A 309 3.30 -11.26 -31.63
C SER A 309 2.59 -10.85 -30.37
N PHE A 310 1.95 -9.67 -30.36
CA PHE A 310 1.11 -9.21 -29.25
C PHE A 310 -0.10 -10.13 -29.03
N THR A 311 -0.80 -10.50 -30.10
CA THR A 311 -1.99 -11.36 -30.03
C THR A 311 -1.64 -12.73 -29.42
N ARG A 312 -0.52 -13.32 -29.86
CA ARG A 312 -0.03 -14.59 -29.29
C ARG A 312 0.36 -14.46 -27.83
N PHE A 313 1.10 -13.41 -27.49
CA PHE A 313 1.47 -13.10 -26.11
C PHE A 313 0.22 -12.97 -25.21
N PHE A 314 -0.72 -12.11 -25.59
CA PHE A 314 -1.92 -11.85 -24.81
C PHE A 314 -2.80 -13.11 -24.65
N LYS A 315 -2.95 -13.91 -25.73
CA LYS A 315 -3.70 -15.16 -25.68
C LYS A 315 -3.03 -16.19 -24.76
N ASN A 316 -1.71 -16.26 -24.75
CA ASN A 316 -0.98 -17.16 -23.85
C ASN A 316 -1.15 -16.77 -22.37
N GLU A 317 -1.17 -15.47 -22.06
CA GLU A 317 -1.31 -14.99 -20.66
C GLU A 317 -2.78 -15.02 -20.16
N ILE A 318 -3.76 -14.82 -21.04
CA ILE A 318 -5.18 -14.62 -20.67
C ILE A 318 -6.10 -15.76 -21.13
N GLY A 319 -5.67 -16.57 -22.09
CA GLY A 319 -6.51 -17.59 -22.73
C GLY A 319 -7.45 -17.05 -23.82
N LEU A 320 -7.61 -15.74 -23.97
CA LEU A 320 -8.48 -15.08 -24.94
C LEU A 320 -7.68 -14.19 -25.90
N SER A 321 -8.15 -14.03 -27.13
CA SER A 321 -7.57 -13.04 -28.04
C SER A 321 -7.85 -11.62 -27.53
N PRO A 322 -6.98 -10.61 -27.83
CA PRO A 322 -7.23 -9.22 -27.47
C PRO A 322 -8.59 -8.71 -27.95
N LYS A 323 -9.00 -9.06 -29.15
CA LYS A 323 -10.30 -8.67 -29.74
C LYS A 323 -11.47 -9.29 -28.98
N THR A 324 -11.38 -10.59 -28.66
CA THR A 324 -12.42 -11.27 -27.86
C THR A 324 -12.51 -10.69 -26.45
N PHE A 325 -11.37 -10.43 -25.82
CA PHE A 325 -11.32 -9.79 -24.51
C PHE A 325 -11.98 -8.41 -24.53
N GLN A 326 -11.66 -7.59 -25.53
CA GLN A 326 -12.23 -6.24 -25.70
C GLN A 326 -13.76 -6.30 -25.87
N GLN A 327 -14.27 -7.22 -26.69
CA GLN A 327 -15.71 -7.40 -26.90
C GLN A 327 -16.44 -7.76 -25.60
N LEU A 328 -15.85 -8.62 -24.77
CA LEU A 328 -16.42 -9.00 -23.48
C LEU A 328 -16.35 -7.88 -22.44
N ALA A 329 -15.29 -7.07 -22.47
CA ALA A 329 -15.09 -5.97 -21.52
C ALA A 329 -15.94 -4.74 -21.85
N VAL A 330 -16.27 -4.51 -23.12
CA VAL A 330 -17.04 -3.36 -23.62
C VAL A 330 -18.56 -3.61 -23.64
N ILE A 331 -19.04 -4.81 -23.28
CA ILE A 331 -20.49 -5.03 -23.13
C ILE A 331 -21.02 -4.07 -22.04
N PRO A 332 -21.87 -3.09 -22.42
CA PRO A 332 -22.34 -2.11 -21.44
C PRO A 332 -23.14 -2.81 -20.34
N LYS A 333 -22.88 -2.45 -19.08
CA LYS A 333 -23.72 -2.78 -17.90
C LYS A 333 -25.11 -2.09 -17.95
N ASN A 334 -25.71 -2.02 -19.14
CA ASN A 334 -27.05 -1.47 -19.34
C ASN A 334 -28.00 -2.59 -19.80
N ARG A 335 -28.30 -3.52 -18.90
CA ARG A 335 -29.54 -4.26 -18.87
C ARG A 335 -29.77 -4.79 -17.45
N ARG A 336 -30.25 -3.90 -16.58
CA ARG A 336 -31.23 -4.25 -15.54
C ARG A 336 -31.96 -3.00 -15.11
#